data_83973af74a9089dd0f812082108b017e
#
_entry.id   83973af74a9089dd0f812082108b017e
#
_cell.length_a   1.000
_cell.length_b   1.000
_cell.length_c   1.000
_cell.angle_alpha   90.00
_cell.angle_beta   90.00
_cell.angle_gamma   90.00
#
_symmetry.space_group_name_H-M   'P 1'
#
loop_
_entity.id
_entity.type
_entity.pdbx_description
1 polymer ?
#
loop_
_entity_poly.entity_id
_entity_poly.type
_entity_poly.pdbx_seq_one_letter_code
_entity_poly.pdbx_strand_id
1 'polypeptide(L)'
;MDLYVYDSGKEVSTLNAILSKNEMKKMDVIFGPMHQKQIKPLSDFAKKNDIRLVIPFSQKGEEVFNNPAVYQINTPQSYLYSEVYEHFTRQFPNAHVIFIEPISADKEKAEFISGLKQELKNKGISMQTVNENATKETLKAALRNDKENIFIPTSGKNVLLIKVLPQLTLLVRDNAGQNIHLFGYPEWQTYTRDHLESFFELDVYFYSSFYTNTLFPAAVQFTNAYHKWYSKDLSSKYPNYAMLGFDTGFFFLKGLSRYGSELENNLSKMNLTPIQTGFKFQRVNNWGGFINKKVFFIRFTKNFELVKLDFE
;
A
#
# COMPACT_ATOMS: atom_id res chain seq x y z
N MET A 1 -27.80 12.46 9.11
CA MET A 1 -27.13 11.64 8.08
C MET A 1 -27.97 10.38 7.88
N ASP A 2 -28.40 10.13 6.66
CA ASP A 2 -29.19 8.96 6.30
C ASP A 2 -28.27 7.95 5.63
N LEU A 3 -28.30 6.71 6.08
CA LEU A 3 -27.49 5.61 5.57
C LEU A 3 -28.39 4.58 4.87
N TYR A 4 -28.10 4.32 3.60
CA TYR A 4 -28.78 3.30 2.82
C TYR A 4 -27.77 2.20 2.48
N VAL A 5 -28.13 0.95 2.73
CA VAL A 5 -27.29 -0.23 2.46
C VAL A 5 -28.02 -1.15 1.48
N TYR A 6 -27.35 -1.49 0.40
CA TYR A 6 -27.89 -2.35 -0.65
C TYR A 6 -26.92 -3.49 -0.98
N ASP A 7 -27.44 -4.67 -1.15
CA ASP A 7 -26.70 -5.77 -1.76
C ASP A 7 -26.83 -5.67 -3.29
N SER A 8 -25.76 -5.28 -3.96
CA SER A 8 -25.72 -5.16 -5.41
C SER A 8 -25.51 -6.51 -6.12
N GLY A 9 -25.30 -7.59 -5.37
CA GLY A 9 -24.96 -8.91 -5.94
C GLY A 9 -23.79 -8.81 -6.91
N LYS A 10 -23.71 -9.74 -7.87
CA LYS A 10 -22.65 -9.79 -8.89
C LYS A 10 -23.06 -9.20 -10.23
N GLU A 11 -24.37 -9.11 -10.49
CA GLU A 11 -24.91 -8.79 -11.81
C GLU A 11 -25.18 -7.28 -11.93
N VAL A 12 -24.95 -6.76 -13.13
CA VAL A 12 -25.22 -5.35 -13.46
C VAL A 12 -26.73 -5.03 -13.40
N SER A 13 -27.60 -5.99 -13.71
CA SER A 13 -29.05 -5.83 -13.62
C SER A 13 -29.50 -5.52 -12.20
N THR A 14 -28.93 -6.20 -11.20
CA THR A 14 -29.23 -5.93 -9.78
C THR A 14 -28.82 -4.49 -9.39
N LEU A 15 -27.62 -4.07 -9.82
CA LEU A 15 -27.17 -2.71 -9.61
C LEU A 15 -28.13 -1.70 -10.27
N ASN A 16 -28.51 -1.91 -11.52
CA ASN A 16 -29.42 -1.00 -12.24
C ASN A 16 -30.80 -0.87 -11.54
N ALA A 17 -31.31 -1.96 -10.97
CA ALA A 17 -32.52 -1.91 -10.16
C ALA A 17 -32.37 -1.05 -8.90
N ILE A 18 -31.20 -1.08 -8.25
CA ILE A 18 -30.88 -0.20 -7.12
C ILE A 18 -30.79 1.26 -7.59
N LEU A 19 -30.04 1.51 -8.67
CA LEU A 19 -29.84 2.88 -9.20
C LEU A 19 -31.14 3.55 -9.70
N SER A 20 -32.19 2.75 -10.01
CA SER A 20 -33.50 3.27 -10.40
C SER A 20 -34.32 3.82 -9.23
N LYS A 21 -33.92 3.58 -7.99
CA LYS A 21 -34.62 4.08 -6.80
C LYS A 21 -34.45 5.58 -6.64
N ASN A 22 -35.52 6.26 -6.20
CA ASN A 22 -35.55 7.72 -6.10
C ASN A 22 -34.52 8.32 -5.16
N GLU A 23 -34.23 7.64 -4.05
CA GLU A 23 -33.24 8.07 -3.06
C GLU A 23 -31.81 8.08 -3.63
N MET A 24 -31.49 7.18 -4.58
CA MET A 24 -30.15 7.07 -5.13
C MET A 24 -29.64 8.33 -5.82
N LYS A 25 -30.54 9.12 -6.41
CA LYS A 25 -30.19 10.39 -7.07
C LYS A 25 -29.90 11.54 -6.10
N LYS A 26 -30.18 11.34 -4.81
CA LYS A 26 -30.02 12.35 -3.76
C LYS A 26 -28.86 12.06 -2.82
N MET A 27 -28.03 11.08 -3.14
CA MET A 27 -26.88 10.71 -2.31
C MET A 27 -25.76 11.73 -2.45
N ASP A 28 -25.10 12.07 -1.36
CA ASP A 28 -23.85 12.86 -1.35
C ASP A 28 -22.65 12.03 -1.76
N VAL A 29 -22.66 10.74 -1.36
CA VAL A 29 -21.57 9.79 -1.63
C VAL A 29 -22.10 8.37 -1.74
N ILE A 30 -21.50 7.59 -2.63
CA ILE A 30 -21.72 6.15 -2.77
C ILE A 30 -20.41 5.44 -2.55
N PHE A 31 -20.39 4.42 -1.66
CA PHE A 31 -19.26 3.52 -1.44
C PHE A 31 -19.48 2.20 -2.17
N GLY A 32 -18.57 1.85 -3.04
CA GLY A 32 -18.66 0.63 -3.83
C GLY A 32 -18.25 0.84 -5.29
N PRO A 33 -18.54 -0.11 -6.15
CA PRO A 33 -19.11 -1.43 -5.89
C PRO A 33 -18.03 -2.43 -5.43
N MET A 34 -18.49 -3.64 -5.05
CA MET A 34 -17.56 -4.77 -4.77
C MET A 34 -17.06 -5.44 -6.06
N HIS A 35 -17.86 -5.42 -7.12
CA HIS A 35 -17.58 -6.16 -8.35
C HIS A 35 -17.19 -5.24 -9.50
N GLN A 36 -16.10 -5.60 -10.19
CA GLN A 36 -15.51 -4.81 -11.28
C GLN A 36 -16.52 -4.48 -12.40
N LYS A 37 -17.38 -5.43 -12.80
CA LYS A 37 -18.39 -5.21 -13.85
C LYS A 37 -19.38 -4.09 -13.54
N GLN A 38 -19.53 -3.74 -12.28
CA GLN A 38 -20.47 -2.72 -11.81
C GLN A 38 -19.83 -1.32 -11.71
N ILE A 39 -18.50 -1.21 -11.84
CA ILE A 39 -17.78 0.08 -11.67
C ILE A 39 -18.26 1.09 -12.73
N LYS A 40 -18.22 0.72 -14.00
CA LYS A 40 -18.58 1.65 -15.07
C LYS A 40 -20.03 2.14 -14.97
N PRO A 41 -21.08 1.30 -14.87
CA PRO A 41 -22.45 1.79 -14.76
C PRO A 41 -22.68 2.63 -13.49
N LEU A 42 -22.03 2.30 -12.37
CA LEU A 42 -22.11 3.10 -11.15
C LEU A 42 -21.39 4.45 -11.31
N SER A 43 -20.24 4.46 -11.97
CA SER A 43 -19.49 5.69 -12.28
C SER A 43 -20.27 6.62 -13.20
N ASP A 44 -20.88 6.08 -14.26
CA ASP A 44 -21.73 6.86 -15.18
C ASP A 44 -22.94 7.48 -14.44
N PHE A 45 -23.56 6.71 -13.55
CA PHE A 45 -24.66 7.19 -12.70
C PHE A 45 -24.21 8.31 -11.75
N ALA A 46 -23.09 8.12 -11.06
CA ALA A 46 -22.51 9.08 -10.12
C ALA A 46 -22.17 10.41 -10.84
N LYS A 47 -21.53 10.33 -12.02
CA LYS A 47 -21.21 11.50 -12.84
C LYS A 47 -22.45 12.27 -13.27
N LYS A 48 -23.50 11.55 -13.69
CA LYS A 48 -24.76 12.15 -14.18
C LYS A 48 -25.51 12.90 -13.06
N ASN A 49 -25.40 12.46 -11.83
CA ASN A 49 -26.14 12.98 -10.69
C ASN A 49 -25.29 13.82 -9.72
N ASP A 50 -24.04 14.13 -10.09
CA ASP A 50 -23.07 14.88 -9.26
C ASP A 50 -22.85 14.25 -7.89
N ILE A 51 -22.70 12.92 -7.86
CA ILE A 51 -22.53 12.12 -6.65
C ILE A 51 -21.06 11.66 -6.55
N ARG A 52 -20.45 11.78 -5.39
CA ARG A 52 -19.11 11.23 -5.14
C ARG A 52 -19.16 9.71 -5.14
N LEU A 53 -18.29 9.09 -5.92
CA LEU A 53 -18.16 7.64 -5.97
C LEU A 53 -16.82 7.21 -5.38
N VAL A 54 -16.87 6.54 -4.24
CA VAL A 54 -15.69 6.00 -3.57
C VAL A 54 -15.58 4.51 -3.88
N ILE A 55 -14.49 4.10 -4.55
CA ILE A 55 -14.20 2.71 -4.93
C ILE A 55 -13.12 2.16 -4.00
N PRO A 56 -13.50 1.43 -2.92
CA PRO A 56 -12.53 1.04 -1.91
C PRO A 56 -11.69 -0.18 -2.28
N PHE A 57 -12.22 -1.13 -3.04
CA PHE A 57 -11.64 -2.48 -3.13
C PHE A 57 -10.93 -2.75 -4.46
N SER A 58 -11.45 -2.27 -5.57
CA SER A 58 -10.91 -2.57 -6.90
C SER A 58 -9.64 -1.77 -7.18
N GLN A 59 -8.61 -2.46 -7.69
CA GLN A 59 -7.43 -1.85 -8.31
C GLN A 59 -7.63 -1.60 -9.81
N LYS A 60 -8.73 -2.10 -10.38
CA LYS A 60 -9.03 -2.01 -11.80
C LYS A 60 -10.19 -1.04 -12.00
N GLY A 61 -10.01 -0.08 -12.88
CA GLY A 61 -11.02 0.89 -13.24
C GLY A 61 -10.36 2.06 -13.93
N GLU A 62 -10.72 2.29 -15.19
CA GLU A 62 -10.25 3.44 -15.95
C GLU A 62 -11.15 4.66 -15.70
N GLU A 63 -12.23 4.47 -14.98
CA GLU A 63 -13.25 5.50 -14.71
C GLU A 63 -12.67 6.69 -13.95
N VAL A 64 -11.67 6.46 -13.11
CA VAL A 64 -10.98 7.53 -12.38
C VAL A 64 -10.31 8.54 -13.33
N PHE A 65 -9.93 8.14 -14.55
CA PHE A 65 -9.29 9.04 -15.50
C PHE A 65 -10.28 9.95 -16.23
N ASN A 66 -11.56 9.62 -16.25
CA ASN A 66 -12.59 10.27 -17.05
C ASN A 66 -13.79 10.77 -16.23
N ASN A 67 -13.77 10.58 -14.92
CA ASN A 67 -14.86 10.98 -14.03
C ASN A 67 -14.31 11.68 -12.79
N PRO A 68 -14.51 13.01 -12.67
CA PRO A 68 -14.00 13.79 -11.54
C PRO A 68 -14.62 13.42 -10.19
N ALA A 69 -15.79 12.75 -10.18
CA ALA A 69 -16.45 12.33 -8.95
C ALA A 69 -15.90 11.02 -8.35
N VAL A 70 -14.98 10.33 -9.03
CA VAL A 70 -14.44 9.04 -8.60
C VAL A 70 -13.24 9.20 -7.66
N TYR A 71 -13.26 8.46 -6.56
CA TYR A 71 -12.16 8.29 -5.61
C TYR A 71 -11.75 6.81 -5.56
N GLN A 72 -10.58 6.49 -6.07
CA GLN A 72 -10.02 5.13 -6.01
C GLN A 72 -9.09 5.00 -4.81
N ILE A 73 -9.47 4.12 -3.86
CA ILE A 73 -8.74 3.94 -2.59
C ILE A 73 -7.62 2.93 -2.75
N ASN A 74 -7.94 1.74 -3.29
CA ASN A 74 -6.97 0.68 -3.55
C ASN A 74 -6.31 0.93 -4.91
N THR A 75 -5.29 1.76 -4.90
CA THR A 75 -4.58 2.16 -6.12
C THR A 75 -3.62 1.06 -6.57
N PRO A 76 -3.50 0.76 -7.88
CA PRO A 76 -2.49 -0.14 -8.41
C PRO A 76 -1.09 0.28 -7.98
N GLN A 77 -0.23 -0.68 -7.65
CA GLN A 77 1.11 -0.40 -7.10
C GLN A 77 1.96 0.46 -8.04
N SER A 78 1.84 0.30 -9.36
CA SER A 78 2.60 1.09 -10.34
C SER A 78 2.38 2.61 -10.20
N TYR A 79 1.19 3.04 -9.80
CA TYR A 79 0.92 4.46 -9.54
C TYR A 79 1.56 4.98 -8.25
N LEU A 80 2.03 4.08 -7.38
CA LEU A 80 2.65 4.43 -6.10
C LEU A 80 4.19 4.47 -6.20
N TYR A 81 4.78 3.95 -7.27
CA TYR A 81 6.23 3.79 -7.37
C TYR A 81 7.00 5.10 -7.23
N SER A 82 6.50 6.20 -7.80
CA SER A 82 7.12 7.53 -7.63
C SER A 82 7.22 7.96 -6.17
N GLU A 83 6.15 7.73 -5.37
CA GLU A 83 6.15 8.03 -3.95
C GLU A 83 7.15 7.14 -3.20
N VAL A 84 7.21 5.84 -3.58
CA VAL A 84 8.17 4.90 -2.97
C VAL A 84 9.60 5.32 -3.25
N TYR A 85 9.92 5.73 -4.49
CA TYR A 85 11.29 6.16 -4.86
C TYR A 85 11.70 7.44 -4.12
N GLU A 86 10.80 8.42 -4.04
CA GLU A 86 11.04 9.64 -3.29
C GLU A 86 11.29 9.35 -1.80
N HIS A 87 10.42 8.53 -1.18
CA HIS A 87 10.56 8.15 0.22
C HIS A 87 11.84 7.34 0.47
N PHE A 88 12.17 6.42 -0.45
CA PHE A 88 13.40 5.63 -0.36
C PHE A 88 14.65 6.52 -0.40
N THR A 89 14.75 7.41 -1.37
CA THR A 89 15.92 8.28 -1.51
C THR A 89 16.02 9.33 -0.39
N ARG A 90 14.88 9.72 0.20
CA ARG A 90 14.85 10.60 1.38
C ARG A 90 15.27 9.86 2.65
N GLN A 91 14.87 8.59 2.80
CA GLN A 91 15.23 7.75 3.94
C GLN A 91 16.71 7.33 3.90
N PHE A 92 17.23 7.06 2.72
CA PHE A 92 18.56 6.49 2.49
C PHE A 92 19.42 7.35 1.54
N PRO A 93 19.68 8.62 1.85
CA PRO A 93 20.33 9.55 0.91
C PRO A 93 21.79 9.19 0.61
N ASN A 94 22.48 8.49 1.52
CA ASN A 94 23.87 8.08 1.41
C ASN A 94 24.05 6.57 1.30
N ALA A 95 23.02 5.83 0.90
CA ALA A 95 23.09 4.38 0.81
C ALA A 95 23.98 3.87 -0.32
N HIS A 96 24.35 2.61 -0.19
CA HIS A 96 24.79 1.75 -1.28
C HIS A 96 23.75 0.66 -1.49
N VAL A 97 23.12 0.63 -2.67
CA VAL A 97 22.02 -0.30 -2.96
C VAL A 97 22.54 -1.54 -3.69
N ILE A 98 22.23 -2.71 -3.17
CA ILE A 98 22.66 -4.01 -3.71
C ILE A 98 21.43 -4.79 -4.15
N PHE A 99 21.18 -4.84 -5.45
CA PHE A 99 20.09 -5.62 -6.01
C PHE A 99 20.46 -7.10 -6.03
N ILE A 100 19.53 -7.97 -5.59
CA ILE A 100 19.70 -9.43 -5.66
C ILE A 100 18.78 -9.95 -6.76
N GLU A 101 19.37 -10.43 -7.86
CA GLU A 101 18.62 -10.97 -8.99
C GLU A 101 18.46 -12.49 -8.88
N PRO A 102 17.21 -13.03 -9.05
CA PRO A 102 17.01 -14.46 -9.15
C PRO A 102 17.62 -15.00 -10.46
N ILE A 103 18.05 -16.26 -10.44
CA ILE A 103 18.53 -16.96 -11.66
C ILE A 103 17.37 -17.18 -12.62
N SER A 104 16.17 -17.44 -12.09
CA SER A 104 14.96 -17.53 -12.91
C SER A 104 14.64 -16.17 -13.51
N ALA A 105 14.17 -16.16 -14.79
CA ALA A 105 13.76 -14.93 -15.47
C ALA A 105 12.47 -14.34 -14.88
N ASP A 106 12.43 -14.09 -13.57
CA ASP A 106 11.32 -13.46 -12.87
C ASP A 106 11.35 -11.95 -13.12
N LYS A 107 10.34 -11.44 -13.80
CA LYS A 107 10.19 -10.02 -14.14
C LYS A 107 9.07 -9.33 -13.36
N GLU A 108 8.57 -9.94 -12.29
CA GLU A 108 7.42 -9.44 -11.53
C GLU A 108 7.63 -7.98 -11.06
N LYS A 109 8.84 -7.65 -10.61
CA LYS A 109 9.19 -6.31 -10.13
C LYS A 109 10.01 -5.49 -11.13
N ALA A 110 10.08 -5.90 -12.40
CA ALA A 110 10.97 -5.27 -13.39
C ALA A 110 10.70 -3.77 -13.56
N GLU A 111 9.44 -3.35 -13.62
CA GLU A 111 9.05 -1.94 -13.72
C GLU A 111 9.52 -1.15 -12.49
N PHE A 112 9.21 -1.65 -11.29
CA PHE A 112 9.63 -1.05 -10.02
C PHE A 112 11.15 -0.92 -9.94
N ILE A 113 11.88 -2.00 -10.22
CA ILE A 113 13.36 -2.02 -10.15
C ILE A 113 13.98 -1.07 -11.18
N SER A 114 13.45 -1.05 -12.41
CA SER A 114 13.94 -0.14 -13.46
C SER A 114 13.76 1.33 -13.04
N GLY A 115 12.59 1.69 -12.55
CA GLY A 115 12.31 3.04 -12.07
C GLY A 115 13.16 3.43 -10.85
N LEU A 116 13.33 2.52 -9.89
CA LEU A 116 14.19 2.76 -8.73
C LEU A 116 15.66 2.94 -9.14
N LYS A 117 16.19 2.09 -10.01
CA LYS A 117 17.57 2.24 -10.55
C LYS A 117 17.76 3.59 -11.23
N GLN A 118 16.77 4.07 -11.99
CA GLN A 118 16.84 5.39 -12.62
C GLN A 118 16.85 6.51 -11.57
N GLU A 119 15.99 6.43 -10.54
CA GLU A 119 15.94 7.43 -9.48
C GLU A 119 17.25 7.47 -8.66
N LEU A 120 17.80 6.30 -8.31
CA LEU A 120 19.09 6.20 -7.62
C LEU A 120 20.21 6.87 -8.45
N LYS A 121 20.22 6.64 -9.76
CA LYS A 121 21.17 7.30 -10.69
C LYS A 121 20.98 8.81 -10.67
N ASN A 122 19.75 9.31 -10.74
CA ASN A 122 19.43 10.74 -10.71
C ASN A 122 19.92 11.41 -9.43
N LYS A 123 19.85 10.68 -8.29
CA LYS A 123 20.30 11.15 -6.97
C LYS A 123 21.79 10.90 -6.68
N GLY A 124 22.52 10.24 -7.57
CA GLY A 124 23.92 9.89 -7.37
C GLY A 124 24.15 8.83 -6.30
N ILE A 125 23.13 8.04 -5.97
CA ILE A 125 23.20 6.95 -4.99
C ILE A 125 23.84 5.74 -5.67
N SER A 126 24.91 5.20 -5.05
CA SER A 126 25.66 4.09 -5.62
C SER A 126 24.87 2.79 -5.59
N MET A 127 24.99 1.98 -6.64
CA MET A 127 24.30 0.70 -6.73
C MET A 127 25.12 -0.35 -7.44
N GLN A 128 24.84 -1.62 -7.14
CA GLN A 128 25.36 -2.78 -7.86
C GLN A 128 24.35 -3.92 -7.84
N THR A 129 24.66 -5.00 -8.56
CA THR A 129 23.80 -6.18 -8.64
C THR A 129 24.60 -7.43 -8.32
N VAL A 130 24.01 -8.34 -7.55
CA VAL A 130 24.52 -9.69 -7.26
C VAL A 130 23.46 -10.71 -7.63
N ASN A 131 23.86 -11.98 -7.76
CA ASN A 131 22.94 -13.08 -8.02
C ASN A 131 22.42 -13.70 -6.71
N GLU A 132 21.25 -14.35 -6.72
CA GLU A 132 20.66 -15.03 -5.55
C GLU A 132 21.53 -16.14 -4.95
N ASN A 133 22.46 -16.69 -5.74
CA ASN A 133 23.45 -17.70 -5.30
C ASN A 133 24.84 -17.09 -5.01
N ALA A 134 24.91 -15.76 -4.84
CA ALA A 134 26.17 -15.12 -4.50
C ALA A 134 26.77 -15.72 -3.22
N THR A 135 28.05 -16.05 -3.25
CA THR A 135 28.73 -16.57 -2.05
C THR A 135 28.82 -15.48 -0.98
N LYS A 136 29.10 -15.89 0.25
CA LYS A 136 29.33 -14.97 1.36
C LYS A 136 30.43 -13.96 1.06
N GLU A 137 31.50 -14.39 0.41
CA GLU A 137 32.63 -13.54 -0.02
C GLU A 137 32.17 -12.50 -1.04
N THR A 138 31.34 -12.92 -2.00
CA THR A 138 30.76 -12.00 -3.02
C THR A 138 29.85 -10.97 -2.34
N LEU A 139 28.98 -11.40 -1.41
CA LEU A 139 28.11 -10.49 -0.68
C LEU A 139 28.91 -9.52 0.21
N LYS A 140 29.97 -10.01 0.88
CA LYS A 140 30.88 -9.18 1.68
C LYS A 140 31.62 -8.16 0.82
N ALA A 141 32.12 -8.56 -0.34
CA ALA A 141 32.81 -7.69 -1.28
C ALA A 141 31.87 -6.61 -1.89
N ALA A 142 30.57 -6.87 -1.87
CA ALA A 142 29.55 -5.94 -2.29
C ALA A 142 29.29 -4.79 -1.29
N LEU A 143 29.69 -4.95 -0.03
CA LEU A 143 29.46 -3.94 1.01
C LEU A 143 30.38 -2.72 0.85
N ARG A 144 29.89 -1.56 1.30
CA ARG A 144 30.65 -0.33 1.47
C ARG A 144 30.71 0.04 2.95
N ASN A 145 31.92 0.19 3.47
CA ASN A 145 32.12 0.40 4.92
C ASN A 145 31.68 1.79 5.38
N ASP A 146 31.64 2.75 4.48
CA ASP A 146 31.31 4.15 4.71
C ASP A 146 29.84 4.48 4.42
N LYS A 147 29.01 3.49 4.08
CA LYS A 147 27.61 3.67 3.66
C LYS A 147 26.66 2.70 4.36
N GLU A 148 25.37 3.06 4.37
CA GLU A 148 24.30 2.13 4.64
C GLU A 148 24.12 1.20 3.43
N ASN A 149 24.21 -0.11 3.66
CA ASN A 149 24.10 -1.12 2.62
C ASN A 149 22.66 -1.66 2.58
N ILE A 150 21.95 -1.39 1.50
CA ILE A 150 20.55 -1.77 1.34
C ILE A 150 20.43 -2.88 0.31
N PHE A 151 20.10 -4.09 0.76
CA PHE A 151 19.80 -5.20 -0.15
C PHE A 151 18.36 -5.11 -0.64
N ILE A 152 18.15 -5.27 -1.95
CA ILE A 152 16.82 -5.26 -2.57
C ILE A 152 16.70 -6.46 -3.52
N PRO A 153 15.97 -7.52 -3.12
CA PRO A 153 15.65 -8.61 -4.05
C PRO A 153 14.80 -8.10 -5.21
N THR A 154 15.09 -8.51 -6.44
CA THR A 154 14.33 -8.07 -7.62
C THR A 154 13.06 -8.88 -7.86
N SER A 155 12.67 -9.71 -6.90
CA SER A 155 11.38 -10.41 -6.80
C SER A 155 10.84 -10.31 -5.38
N GLY A 156 9.53 -10.12 -5.25
CA GLY A 156 8.83 -10.08 -3.96
C GLY A 156 8.41 -11.46 -3.43
N LYS A 157 8.67 -12.53 -4.18
CA LYS A 157 8.19 -13.86 -3.86
C LYS A 157 8.91 -14.49 -2.67
N ASN A 158 8.15 -15.24 -1.86
CA ASN A 158 8.70 -15.95 -0.70
C ASN A 158 9.83 -16.93 -1.04
N VAL A 159 9.79 -17.53 -2.23
CA VAL A 159 10.84 -18.46 -2.70
C VAL A 159 12.22 -17.79 -2.74
N LEU A 160 12.29 -16.52 -3.15
CA LEU A 160 13.55 -15.77 -3.14
C LEU A 160 13.98 -15.43 -1.70
N LEU A 161 13.03 -15.01 -0.84
CA LEU A 161 13.32 -14.75 0.57
C LEU A 161 13.91 -15.96 1.28
N ILE A 162 13.32 -17.15 1.12
CA ILE A 162 13.84 -18.40 1.72
C ILE A 162 15.30 -18.66 1.34
N LYS A 163 15.71 -18.28 0.13
CA LYS A 163 17.09 -18.46 -0.34
C LYS A 163 18.05 -17.40 0.23
N VAL A 164 17.63 -16.12 0.24
CA VAL A 164 18.55 -15.03 0.53
C VAL A 164 18.64 -14.70 2.03
N LEU A 165 17.55 -14.87 2.79
CA LEU A 165 17.54 -14.53 4.22
C LEU A 165 18.66 -15.24 5.02
N PRO A 166 18.87 -16.56 4.91
CA PRO A 166 19.95 -17.22 5.67
C PRO A 166 21.34 -16.67 5.36
N GLN A 167 21.58 -16.31 4.11
CA GLN A 167 22.88 -15.76 3.67
C GLN A 167 23.10 -14.35 4.20
N LEU A 168 22.05 -13.51 4.16
CA LEU A 168 22.12 -12.14 4.65
C LEU A 168 22.20 -12.06 6.16
N THR A 169 21.51 -12.94 6.91
CA THR A 169 21.63 -13.02 8.38
C THR A 169 23.04 -13.41 8.81
N LEU A 170 23.65 -14.39 8.13
CA LEU A 170 25.06 -14.73 8.36
C LEU A 170 25.98 -13.55 8.03
N LEU A 171 25.73 -12.85 6.93
CA LEU A 171 26.51 -11.67 6.56
C LEU A 171 26.46 -10.58 7.63
N VAL A 172 25.27 -10.30 8.18
CA VAL A 172 25.09 -9.30 9.24
C VAL A 172 25.82 -9.71 10.52
N ARG A 173 25.71 -10.96 10.95
CA ARG A 173 26.39 -11.48 12.13
C ARG A 173 27.90 -11.35 12.03
N ASP A 174 28.47 -11.67 10.87
CA ASP A 174 29.92 -11.60 10.65
C ASP A 174 30.45 -10.18 10.42
N ASN A 175 29.56 -9.21 10.18
CA ASN A 175 29.90 -7.81 9.92
C ASN A 175 29.10 -6.86 10.81
N ALA A 176 29.03 -7.15 12.11
CA ALA A 176 28.21 -6.44 13.10
C ALA A 176 28.46 -4.93 13.19
N GLY A 177 29.61 -4.44 12.71
CA GLY A 177 29.93 -3.00 12.64
C GLY A 177 29.38 -2.28 11.42
N GLN A 178 28.72 -2.97 10.50
CA GLN A 178 28.19 -2.37 9.27
C GLN A 178 26.67 -2.19 9.33
N ASN A 179 26.20 -1.09 8.75
CA ASN A 179 24.78 -0.83 8.59
C ASN A 179 24.29 -1.60 7.35
N ILE A 180 23.58 -2.70 7.61
CA ILE A 180 23.00 -3.56 6.57
C ILE A 180 21.51 -3.66 6.81
N HIS A 181 20.74 -3.41 5.76
CA HIS A 181 19.28 -3.45 5.75
C HIS A 181 18.79 -4.27 4.56
N LEU A 182 17.57 -4.78 4.68
CA LEU A 182 16.86 -5.42 3.59
C LEU A 182 15.60 -4.61 3.28
N PHE A 183 15.39 -4.24 2.03
CA PHE A 183 14.21 -3.50 1.59
C PHE A 183 13.38 -4.32 0.61
N GLY A 184 12.05 -4.32 0.79
CA GLY A 184 11.17 -5.14 -0.02
C GLY A 184 9.79 -4.55 -0.26
N TYR A 185 8.80 -5.42 -0.36
CA TYR A 185 7.53 -5.19 -1.05
C TYR A 185 6.32 -5.40 -0.15
N PRO A 186 5.14 -4.85 -0.50
CA PRO A 186 3.92 -4.96 0.31
C PRO A 186 3.50 -6.39 0.65
N GLU A 187 3.73 -7.34 -0.26
CA GLU A 187 3.39 -8.76 -0.04
C GLU A 187 4.18 -9.41 1.11
N TRP A 188 5.32 -8.84 1.53
CA TRP A 188 6.11 -9.37 2.65
C TRP A 188 5.36 -9.33 3.98
N GLN A 189 4.33 -8.49 4.08
CA GLN A 189 3.42 -8.52 5.23
C GLN A 189 2.81 -9.91 5.46
N THR A 190 2.58 -10.67 4.39
CA THR A 190 2.00 -12.01 4.46
C THR A 190 3.01 -13.06 4.87
N TYR A 191 4.31 -12.77 4.77
CA TYR A 191 5.42 -13.67 5.11
C TYR A 191 6.04 -13.39 6.49
N THR A 192 5.57 -12.34 7.17
CA THR A 192 6.14 -11.89 8.45
C THR A 192 6.17 -13.01 9.49
N ARG A 193 5.11 -13.83 9.56
CA ARG A 193 5.04 -14.93 10.52
C ARG A 193 6.17 -15.95 10.33
N ASP A 194 6.51 -16.24 9.08
CA ASP A 194 7.49 -17.29 8.73
C ASP A 194 8.94 -16.78 8.83
N HIS A 195 9.15 -15.46 8.76
CA HIS A 195 10.47 -14.83 8.68
C HIS A 195 10.73 -13.78 9.76
N LEU A 196 9.95 -13.78 10.84
CA LEU A 196 9.93 -12.69 11.83
C LEU A 196 11.32 -12.40 12.41
N GLU A 197 12.05 -13.43 12.84
CA GLU A 197 13.38 -13.27 13.42
C GLU A 197 14.37 -12.67 12.42
N SER A 198 14.39 -13.21 11.19
CA SER A 198 15.26 -12.69 10.13
C SER A 198 14.91 -11.25 9.75
N PHE A 199 13.62 -10.87 9.81
CA PHE A 199 13.21 -9.51 9.53
C PHE A 199 13.73 -8.52 10.58
N PHE A 200 13.69 -8.87 11.84
CA PHE A 200 14.29 -8.05 12.89
C PHE A 200 15.81 -7.99 12.78
N GLU A 201 16.47 -9.14 12.56
CA GLU A 201 17.93 -9.21 12.48
C GLU A 201 18.49 -8.40 11.31
N LEU A 202 17.79 -8.40 10.15
CA LEU A 202 18.19 -7.69 8.94
C LEU A 202 17.68 -6.24 8.89
N ASP A 203 17.06 -5.76 9.95
CA ASP A 203 16.47 -4.42 9.99
C ASP A 203 15.64 -4.14 8.71
N VAL A 204 14.65 -5.02 8.47
CA VAL A 204 13.90 -5.06 7.22
C VAL A 204 12.97 -3.87 7.10
N TYR A 205 12.98 -3.27 5.92
CA TYR A 205 11.98 -2.31 5.48
C TYR A 205 11.14 -2.89 4.35
N PHE A 206 9.87 -2.59 4.31
CA PHE A 206 9.06 -2.72 3.09
C PHE A 206 8.06 -1.57 2.98
N TYR A 207 7.72 -1.20 1.74
CA TYR A 207 6.69 -0.20 1.53
C TYR A 207 5.29 -0.82 1.52
N SER A 208 4.29 -0.05 1.93
CA SER A 208 2.89 -0.47 1.86
C SER A 208 1.94 0.74 1.85
N SER A 209 0.73 0.52 1.32
CA SER A 209 -0.42 1.43 1.45
C SER A 209 -1.39 0.98 2.53
N PHE A 210 -1.23 -0.26 3.03
CA PHE A 210 -2.11 -0.90 3.99
C PHE A 210 -1.28 -1.62 5.06
N TYR A 211 -1.33 -1.15 6.28
CA TYR A 211 -0.66 -1.80 7.38
C TYR A 211 -1.41 -1.60 8.68
N THR A 212 -1.66 -2.69 9.39
CA THR A 212 -2.31 -2.68 10.71
C THR A 212 -1.32 -3.14 11.77
N ASN A 213 -1.05 -2.27 12.74
CA ASN A 213 -0.47 -2.71 13.99
C ASN A 213 -1.59 -3.33 14.85
N THR A 214 -1.58 -4.64 14.99
CA THR A 214 -2.61 -5.39 15.74
C THR A 214 -2.64 -5.08 17.23
N LEU A 215 -1.61 -4.45 17.77
CA LEU A 215 -1.52 -4.01 19.17
C LEU A 215 -2.04 -2.58 19.36
N PHE A 216 -2.30 -1.86 18.27
CA PHE A 216 -2.82 -0.51 18.34
C PHE A 216 -4.24 -0.51 18.93
N PRO A 217 -4.55 0.33 19.95
CA PRO A 217 -5.83 0.28 20.65
C PRO A 217 -7.05 0.35 19.73
N ALA A 218 -7.00 1.19 18.69
CA ALA A 218 -8.11 1.29 17.74
C ALA A 218 -8.29 0.00 16.90
N ALA A 219 -7.20 -0.69 16.54
CA ALA A 219 -7.26 -1.97 15.83
C ALA A 219 -7.84 -3.07 16.73
N VAL A 220 -7.44 -3.11 18.00
CA VAL A 220 -7.99 -4.05 19.01
C VAL A 220 -9.48 -3.79 19.22
N GLN A 221 -9.89 -2.54 19.42
CA GLN A 221 -11.29 -2.17 19.58
C GLN A 221 -12.14 -2.56 18.36
N PHE A 222 -11.63 -2.27 17.15
CA PHE A 222 -12.31 -2.63 15.91
C PHE A 222 -12.47 -4.15 15.78
N THR A 223 -11.41 -4.91 16.04
CA THR A 223 -11.41 -6.39 15.95
C THR A 223 -12.42 -6.99 16.92
N ASN A 224 -12.43 -6.52 18.17
CA ASN A 224 -13.37 -6.97 19.19
C ASN A 224 -14.82 -6.62 18.82
N ALA A 225 -15.06 -5.41 18.30
CA ALA A 225 -16.38 -5.00 17.84
C ALA A 225 -16.86 -5.85 16.65
N TYR A 226 -15.96 -6.09 15.68
CA TYR A 226 -16.26 -6.94 14.53
C TYR A 226 -16.64 -8.35 14.96
N HIS A 227 -15.84 -8.97 15.83
CA HIS A 227 -16.13 -10.31 16.36
C HIS A 227 -17.48 -10.35 17.11
N LYS A 228 -17.75 -9.35 17.94
CA LYS A 228 -19.01 -9.22 18.68
C LYS A 228 -20.23 -9.17 17.75
N TRP A 229 -20.15 -8.39 16.65
CA TRP A 229 -21.28 -8.18 15.75
C TRP A 229 -21.49 -9.32 14.75
N TYR A 230 -20.41 -9.94 14.28
CA TYR A 230 -20.49 -10.91 13.19
C TYR A 230 -20.18 -12.34 13.63
N SER A 231 -19.75 -12.57 14.87
CA SER A 231 -19.32 -13.88 15.40
C SER A 231 -18.29 -14.57 14.50
N LYS A 232 -17.41 -13.78 13.89
CA LYS A 232 -16.36 -14.22 12.95
C LYS A 232 -15.09 -13.41 13.17
N ASP A 233 -13.96 -14.03 12.88
CA ASP A 233 -12.68 -13.35 12.87
C ASP A 233 -12.47 -12.56 11.58
N LEU A 234 -11.64 -11.52 11.66
CA LEU A 234 -11.21 -10.78 10.49
C LEU A 234 -10.38 -11.67 9.56
N SER A 235 -10.54 -11.48 8.26
CA SER A 235 -9.69 -12.16 7.27
C SER A 235 -8.23 -11.75 7.45
N SER A 236 -7.31 -12.73 7.33
CA SER A 236 -5.86 -12.49 7.35
C SER A 236 -5.31 -11.89 6.05
N LYS A 237 -6.16 -11.63 5.06
CA LYS A 237 -5.74 -11.06 3.77
C LYS A 237 -5.44 -9.56 3.88
N TYR A 238 -4.51 -9.10 3.06
CA TYR A 238 -4.21 -7.67 2.90
C TYR A 238 -4.65 -7.15 1.53
N PRO A 239 -5.27 -5.95 1.49
CA PRO A 239 -5.82 -5.24 2.66
C PRO A 239 -6.95 -6.04 3.33
N ASN A 240 -7.13 -5.85 4.65
CA ASN A 240 -8.32 -6.35 5.33
C ASN A 240 -9.51 -5.49 4.91
N TYR A 241 -10.49 -6.08 4.24
CA TYR A 241 -11.59 -5.32 3.63
C TYR A 241 -12.53 -4.67 4.65
N ALA A 242 -12.70 -5.26 5.83
CA ALA A 242 -13.53 -4.66 6.87
C ALA A 242 -12.86 -3.38 7.42
N MET A 243 -11.56 -3.43 7.69
CA MET A 243 -10.80 -2.26 8.13
C MET A 243 -10.71 -1.20 7.02
N LEU A 244 -10.48 -1.62 5.78
CA LEU A 244 -10.46 -0.70 4.63
C LEU A 244 -11.79 0.03 4.46
N GLY A 245 -12.90 -0.69 4.56
CA GLY A 245 -14.23 -0.10 4.51
C GLY A 245 -14.48 0.90 5.66
N PHE A 246 -14.08 0.52 6.87
CA PHE A 246 -14.19 1.40 8.04
C PHE A 246 -13.37 2.69 7.89
N ASP A 247 -12.08 2.58 7.60
CA ASP A 247 -11.19 3.73 7.43
C ASP A 247 -11.69 4.66 6.31
N THR A 248 -12.12 4.06 5.18
CA THR A 248 -12.65 4.80 4.03
C THR A 248 -13.95 5.52 4.38
N GLY A 249 -14.89 4.82 5.00
CA GLY A 249 -16.16 5.41 5.46
C GLY A 249 -15.91 6.55 6.43
N PHE A 250 -15.07 6.32 7.43
CA PHE A 250 -14.74 7.32 8.44
C PHE A 250 -14.09 8.56 7.83
N PHE A 251 -13.16 8.40 6.88
CA PHE A 251 -12.52 9.52 6.18
C PHE A 251 -13.55 10.38 5.44
N PHE A 252 -14.34 9.78 4.56
CA PHE A 252 -15.28 10.54 3.73
C PHE A 252 -16.44 11.13 4.54
N LEU A 253 -17.02 10.38 5.47
CA LEU A 253 -18.14 10.87 6.28
C LEU A 253 -17.72 12.03 7.20
N LYS A 254 -16.54 11.93 7.83
CA LYS A 254 -16.00 13.03 8.62
C LYS A 254 -15.64 14.24 7.74
N GLY A 255 -15.08 13.99 6.55
CA GLY A 255 -14.76 15.04 5.58
C GLY A 255 -16.01 15.78 5.11
N LEU A 256 -17.04 15.05 4.70
CA LEU A 256 -18.33 15.64 4.27
C LEU A 256 -19.00 16.41 5.41
N SER A 257 -19.00 15.87 6.60
CA SER A 257 -19.55 16.55 7.78
C SER A 257 -18.84 17.87 8.09
N ARG A 258 -17.53 17.96 7.81
CA ARG A 258 -16.73 19.16 8.11
C ARG A 258 -16.69 20.19 6.98
N TYR A 259 -16.64 19.72 5.73
CA TYR A 259 -16.36 20.55 4.56
C TYR A 259 -17.48 20.56 3.53
N GLY A 260 -18.47 19.67 3.63
CA GLY A 260 -19.60 19.61 2.71
C GLY A 260 -19.17 19.50 1.23
N SER A 261 -19.64 20.41 0.41
CA SER A 261 -19.27 20.52 -1.01
C SER A 261 -17.79 20.83 -1.25
N GLU A 262 -17.10 21.45 -0.28
CA GLU A 262 -15.70 21.84 -0.36
C GLU A 262 -14.71 20.72 0.03
N LEU A 263 -15.17 19.47 0.13
CA LEU A 263 -14.34 18.33 0.53
C LEU A 263 -13.10 18.19 -0.37
N GLU A 264 -13.26 18.32 -1.68
CA GLU A 264 -12.19 18.16 -2.66
C GLU A 264 -11.01 19.12 -2.42
N ASN A 265 -11.32 20.35 -2.05
CA ASN A 265 -10.33 21.40 -1.78
C ASN A 265 -9.66 21.24 -0.41
N ASN A 266 -10.17 20.33 0.42
CA ASN A 266 -9.72 20.16 1.79
C ASN A 266 -9.24 18.73 2.13
N LEU A 267 -9.10 17.86 1.13
CA LEU A 267 -8.63 16.47 1.33
C LEU A 267 -7.30 16.39 2.07
N SER A 268 -6.36 17.29 1.76
CA SER A 268 -5.04 17.35 2.42
C SER A 268 -5.09 17.85 3.87
N LYS A 269 -6.19 18.51 4.28
CA LYS A 269 -6.38 18.99 5.66
C LYS A 269 -7.03 17.95 6.57
N MET A 270 -7.39 16.80 6.01
CA MET A 270 -7.98 15.70 6.77
C MET A 270 -6.91 14.98 7.58
N ASN A 271 -6.80 15.33 8.85
CA ASN A 271 -5.91 14.63 9.79
C ASN A 271 -6.70 13.55 10.52
N LEU A 272 -6.44 12.30 10.18
CA LEU A 272 -7.06 11.11 10.78
C LEU A 272 -5.97 10.08 11.07
N THR A 273 -6.17 9.32 12.14
CA THR A 273 -5.36 8.15 12.44
C THR A 273 -6.14 6.90 12.04
N PRO A 274 -5.98 6.39 10.83
CA PRO A 274 -6.68 5.21 10.36
C PRO A 274 -6.14 3.94 11.04
N ILE A 275 -6.95 2.89 11.03
CA ILE A 275 -6.54 1.58 11.56
C ILE A 275 -5.54 0.91 10.63
N GLN A 276 -5.77 0.97 9.32
CA GLN A 276 -4.99 0.29 8.30
C GLN A 276 -4.55 1.22 7.17
N THR A 277 -5.45 2.06 6.66
CA THR A 277 -5.34 2.72 5.36
C THR A 277 -5.00 4.19 5.53
N GLY A 278 -3.81 4.61 5.13
CA GLY A 278 -3.52 6.04 5.00
C GLY A 278 -4.19 6.66 3.77
N PHE A 279 -4.38 7.99 3.80
CA PHE A 279 -5.00 8.72 2.70
C PHE A 279 -4.13 9.90 2.26
N LYS A 280 -3.80 9.94 0.97
CA LYS A 280 -3.15 11.06 0.26
C LYS A 280 -3.73 11.10 -1.14
N PHE A 281 -4.80 11.84 -1.31
CA PHE A 281 -5.48 11.91 -2.59
C PHE A 281 -4.79 12.87 -3.55
N GLN A 282 -4.58 12.41 -4.77
CA GLN A 282 -4.10 13.20 -5.89
C GLN A 282 -5.06 13.06 -7.05
N ARG A 283 -5.44 14.19 -7.65
CA ARG A 283 -6.23 14.20 -8.89
C ARG A 283 -5.37 13.67 -10.03
N VAL A 284 -5.92 12.76 -10.83
CA VAL A 284 -5.16 12.10 -11.91
C VAL A 284 -4.90 13.00 -13.11
N ASN A 285 -5.84 13.88 -13.41
CA ASN A 285 -5.77 14.90 -14.47
C ASN A 285 -6.93 15.91 -14.30
N ASN A 286 -7.02 16.89 -15.18
CA ASN A 286 -8.06 17.95 -15.11
C ASN A 286 -9.51 17.44 -15.24
N TRP A 287 -9.72 16.28 -15.84
CA TRP A 287 -11.03 15.68 -16.13
C TRP A 287 -11.35 14.46 -15.27
N GLY A 288 -10.35 13.96 -14.60
CA GLY A 288 -10.42 12.74 -13.81
C GLY A 288 -10.69 12.97 -12.34
N GLY A 289 -10.86 11.87 -11.64
CA GLY A 289 -11.05 11.80 -10.20
C GLY A 289 -9.75 11.75 -9.43
N PHE A 290 -9.79 11.07 -8.31
CA PHE A 290 -8.68 11.01 -7.35
C PHE A 290 -8.20 9.58 -7.13
N ILE A 291 -6.90 9.39 -7.08
CA ILE A 291 -6.25 8.17 -6.60
C ILE A 291 -5.61 8.41 -5.25
N ASN A 292 -5.64 7.39 -4.40
CA ASN A 292 -4.92 7.42 -3.14
C ASN A 292 -3.46 7.06 -3.38
N LYS A 293 -2.55 7.97 -3.11
CA LYS A 293 -1.10 7.82 -3.27
C LYS A 293 -0.35 7.65 -1.95
N LYS A 294 -1.07 7.41 -0.84
CA LYS A 294 -0.41 7.23 0.45
C LYS A 294 0.43 5.97 0.46
N VAL A 295 1.70 6.16 0.78
CA VAL A 295 2.69 5.10 1.01
C VAL A 295 3.39 5.39 2.33
N PHE A 296 3.72 4.35 3.06
CA PHE A 296 4.56 4.38 4.24
C PHE A 296 5.52 3.19 4.23
N PHE A 297 6.58 3.26 5.01
CA PHE A 297 7.47 2.14 5.20
C PHE A 297 7.22 1.50 6.55
N ILE A 298 7.26 0.17 6.57
CA ILE A 298 7.26 -0.61 7.79
C ILE A 298 8.69 -1.07 8.03
N ARG A 299 9.20 -0.83 9.23
CA ARG A 299 10.54 -1.22 9.65
C ARG A 299 10.48 -2.19 10.80
N PHE A 300 11.21 -3.28 10.69
CA PHE A 300 11.49 -4.25 11.74
C PHE A 300 12.87 -3.95 12.31
N THR A 301 12.95 -3.25 13.43
CA THR A 301 14.24 -2.81 13.99
C THR A 301 14.97 -3.93 14.69
N LYS A 302 16.30 -3.84 14.77
CA LYS A 302 17.14 -4.79 15.53
C LYS A 302 16.82 -4.85 17.03
N ASN A 303 16.07 -3.87 17.55
CA ASN A 303 15.56 -3.84 18.93
C ASN A 303 14.20 -4.55 19.09
N PHE A 304 13.77 -5.32 18.10
CA PHE A 304 12.47 -6.01 18.08
C PHE A 304 11.26 -5.07 18.11
N GLU A 305 11.43 -3.88 17.60
CA GLU A 305 10.34 -2.92 17.44
C GLU A 305 9.83 -2.91 16.01
N LEU A 306 8.53 -2.69 15.87
CA LEU A 306 7.87 -2.54 14.58
C LEU A 306 7.44 -1.08 14.42
N VAL A 307 8.07 -0.39 13.48
CA VAL A 307 7.90 1.05 13.28
C VAL A 307 7.23 1.32 11.93
N LYS A 308 6.18 2.14 11.96
CA LYS A 308 5.59 2.70 10.74
C LYS A 308 6.20 4.07 10.48
N LEU A 309 6.94 4.20 9.39
CA LEU A 309 7.49 5.47 8.91
C LEU A 309 6.48 6.09 7.95
N ASP A 310 5.88 7.17 8.38
CA ASP A 310 4.91 7.93 7.60
C ASP A 310 5.61 9.17 7.03
N PHE A 311 5.55 9.33 5.71
CA PHE A 311 6.14 10.46 4.99
C PHE A 311 5.02 11.43 4.61
N GLU A 312 5.08 12.62 5.16
CA GLU A 312 4.19 13.75 4.83
C GLU A 312 4.69 14.53 3.61
#